data_44cc2687d96763f6da38c60bf1150b25
#
_entry.id   44cc2687d96763f6da38c60bf1150b25
#
_cell.length_a   1.000
_cell.length_b   1.000
_cell.length_c   1.000
_cell.angle_alpha   90.00
_cell.angle_beta   90.00
_cell.angle_gamma   90.00
#
_symmetry.space_group_name_H-M   'P 1'
#
loop_
_entity.id
_entity.type
_entity.pdbx_description
1 polymer ?
#
loop_
_entity_poly.entity_id
_entity_poly.type
_entity_poly.pdbx_seq_one_letter_code
_entity_poly.pdbx_strand_id
1 'polypeptide(L)'
;FNSIVDYALKWRFFVMLVTGMAQTFFFYDLETSGLSARDDRIMQFAGRRTDMDFNPIGEPYNLLVALNDDTIPSPEALLVTGISPQKTVDEGYTEAQFVKILNEEIFTPDTIAVGFNNVRFDDEFVRHLFWRNFYDPYEWSYKDGRSRWDLLDVVRMTRALRPEGIEWPVDGEGKPTNRLELITKANGIAHENAHDALSDVDALIDVTKLIN
;
A
#
# COMPACT_ATOMS: atom_id res chain seq x y z
N PHE A 1 -40.17 -4.86 9.43
CA PHE A 1 -38.70 -4.61 9.53
C PHE A 1 -37.88 -5.48 8.58
N ASN A 2 -38.29 -6.73 8.30
CA ASN A 2 -37.56 -7.66 7.42
C ASN A 2 -37.58 -7.29 5.92
N SER A 3 -38.55 -6.49 5.44
CA SER A 3 -38.66 -6.17 4.00
C SER A 3 -37.65 -5.11 3.54
N ILE A 4 -37.27 -4.16 4.40
CA ILE A 4 -36.33 -3.08 4.03
C ILE A 4 -34.91 -3.62 3.94
N VAL A 5 -34.53 -4.55 4.82
CA VAL A 5 -33.21 -5.21 4.80
C VAL A 5 -33.07 -6.10 3.56
N ASP A 6 -34.13 -6.79 3.14
CA ASP A 6 -34.14 -7.64 1.94
C ASP A 6 -34.06 -6.79 0.65
N TYR A 7 -34.70 -5.61 0.62
CA TYR A 7 -34.57 -4.64 -0.49
C TYR A 7 -33.17 -4.04 -0.58
N ALA A 8 -32.54 -3.70 0.56
CA ALA A 8 -31.19 -3.17 0.58
C ALA A 8 -30.15 -4.20 0.11
N LEU A 9 -30.30 -5.48 0.51
CA LEU A 9 -29.48 -6.59 0.03
C LEU A 9 -29.67 -6.85 -1.47
N LYS A 10 -30.91 -6.85 -1.94
CA LYS A 10 -31.22 -7.02 -3.39
C LYS A 10 -30.72 -5.84 -4.23
N TRP A 11 -30.79 -4.60 -3.73
CA TRP A 11 -30.23 -3.43 -4.37
C TRP A 11 -28.68 -3.51 -4.43
N ARG A 12 -28.01 -3.91 -3.35
CA ARG A 12 -26.56 -4.17 -3.35
C ARG A 12 -26.17 -5.24 -4.38
N PHE A 13 -26.93 -6.34 -4.46
CA PHE A 13 -26.73 -7.40 -5.45
C PHE A 13 -27.00 -6.93 -6.88
N PHE A 14 -28.04 -6.12 -7.09
CA PHE A 14 -28.39 -5.57 -8.40
C PHE A 14 -27.37 -4.52 -8.87
N VAL A 15 -26.90 -3.65 -7.99
CA VAL A 15 -25.81 -2.70 -8.26
C VAL A 15 -24.52 -3.45 -8.57
N MET A 16 -24.20 -4.51 -7.83
CA MET A 16 -23.03 -5.37 -8.08
C MET A 16 -23.08 -6.10 -9.43
N LEU A 17 -24.27 -6.48 -9.91
CA LEU A 17 -24.49 -7.09 -11.24
C LEU A 17 -24.46 -6.08 -12.41
N VAL A 18 -24.74 -4.80 -12.15
CA VAL A 18 -24.86 -3.76 -13.18
C VAL A 18 -23.60 -2.88 -13.28
N THR A 19 -22.80 -2.77 -12.19
CA THR A 19 -21.65 -1.85 -12.13
C THR A 19 -20.27 -2.53 -12.17
N GLY A 20 -20.19 -3.85 -12.33
CA GLY A 20 -18.91 -4.54 -12.27
C GLY A 20 -18.53 -4.98 -10.85
N MET A 21 -17.31 -5.43 -10.66
CA MET A 21 -16.82 -5.98 -9.39
C MET A 21 -16.96 -4.96 -8.24
N ALA A 22 -17.30 -5.45 -7.05
CA ALA A 22 -17.34 -4.62 -5.84
C ALA A 22 -15.96 -3.95 -5.62
N GLN A 23 -15.96 -2.68 -5.21
CA GLN A 23 -14.72 -1.99 -4.83
C GLN A 23 -13.95 -2.79 -3.79
N THR A 24 -12.63 -2.77 -3.90
CA THR A 24 -11.72 -3.41 -2.94
C THR A 24 -10.61 -2.44 -2.58
N PHE A 25 -10.10 -2.56 -1.36
CA PHE A 25 -8.83 -1.93 -1.03
C PHE A 25 -7.67 -2.82 -1.45
N PHE A 26 -6.57 -2.19 -1.84
CA PHE A 26 -5.29 -2.83 -2.00
C PHE A 26 -4.24 -2.05 -1.20
N PHE A 27 -3.88 -2.59 -0.05
CA PHE A 27 -2.83 -2.04 0.81
C PHE A 27 -1.48 -2.47 0.29
N TYR A 28 -0.52 -1.54 0.19
CA TYR A 28 0.80 -1.84 -0.34
C TYR A 28 1.89 -0.97 0.29
N ASP A 29 3.11 -1.48 0.21
CA ASP A 29 4.32 -0.84 0.64
C ASP A 29 5.48 -1.21 -0.29
N LEU A 30 6.50 -0.36 -0.41
CA LEU A 30 7.65 -0.52 -1.30
C LEU A 30 8.96 -0.45 -0.51
N GLU A 31 9.88 -1.36 -0.84
CA GLU A 31 11.29 -1.17 -0.52
C GLU A 31 12.03 -0.74 -1.79
N THR A 32 12.88 0.28 -1.67
CA THR A 32 13.49 0.95 -2.81
C THR A 32 15.01 1.03 -2.68
N SER A 33 15.70 1.20 -3.79
CA SER A 33 17.16 1.33 -3.85
C SER A 33 17.68 2.68 -3.36
N GLY A 34 16.78 3.63 -3.05
CA GLY A 34 17.08 4.97 -2.57
C GLY A 34 15.82 5.83 -2.54
N LEU A 35 15.98 7.15 -2.42
CA LEU A 35 14.87 8.08 -2.18
C LEU A 35 14.37 8.82 -3.44
N SER A 36 15.06 8.69 -4.57
CA SER A 36 14.72 9.38 -5.82
C SER A 36 13.92 8.49 -6.74
N ALA A 37 12.61 8.64 -6.81
CA ALA A 37 11.75 7.85 -7.71
C ALA A 37 12.19 7.93 -9.20
N ARG A 38 12.91 8.98 -9.59
CA ARG A 38 13.46 9.15 -10.93
C ARG A 38 14.67 8.25 -11.18
N ASP A 39 15.59 8.20 -10.23
CA ASP A 39 16.92 7.62 -10.41
C ASP A 39 17.01 6.25 -9.75
N ASP A 40 16.25 6.03 -8.66
CA ASP A 40 16.19 4.78 -7.92
C ASP A 40 15.10 3.83 -8.45
N ARG A 41 15.10 2.61 -7.94
CA ARG A 41 14.21 1.52 -8.37
C ARG A 41 13.52 0.86 -7.18
N ILE A 42 12.36 0.27 -7.46
CA ILE A 42 11.69 -0.64 -6.54
C ILE A 42 12.53 -1.92 -6.44
N MET A 43 12.81 -2.36 -5.23
CA MET A 43 13.52 -3.62 -4.94
C MET A 43 12.56 -4.69 -4.41
N GLN A 44 11.52 -4.28 -3.67
CA GLN A 44 10.47 -5.16 -3.18
C GLN A 44 9.14 -4.41 -3.20
N PHE A 45 8.10 -5.16 -3.47
CA PHE A 45 6.71 -4.75 -3.37
C PHE A 45 5.99 -5.74 -2.48
N ALA A 46 5.32 -5.29 -1.46
CA ALA A 46 4.38 -6.09 -0.71
C ALA A 46 2.98 -5.50 -0.81
N GLY A 47 1.96 -6.35 -0.79
CA GLY A 47 0.59 -5.86 -0.81
C GLY A 47 -0.44 -6.93 -0.49
N ARG A 48 -1.60 -6.46 -0.04
CA ARG A 48 -2.74 -7.31 0.31
C ARG A 48 -4.05 -6.66 -0.13
N ARG A 49 -4.88 -7.44 -0.79
CA ARG A 49 -6.25 -7.02 -1.14
C ARG A 49 -7.19 -7.30 0.02
N THR A 50 -8.13 -6.40 0.26
CA THR A 50 -9.21 -6.59 1.22
C THR A 50 -10.55 -6.20 0.61
N ASP A 51 -11.64 -6.68 1.23
CA ASP A 51 -12.97 -6.14 1.01
C ASP A 51 -13.12 -4.74 1.68
N MET A 52 -14.31 -4.16 1.58
CA MET A 52 -14.61 -2.85 2.18
C MET A 52 -14.71 -2.87 3.71
N ASP A 53 -14.73 -4.06 4.32
CA ASP A 53 -14.71 -4.27 5.77
C ASP A 53 -13.29 -4.65 6.27
N PHE A 54 -12.27 -4.47 5.41
CA PHE A 54 -10.85 -4.76 5.66
C PHE A 54 -10.53 -6.24 5.94
N ASN A 55 -11.37 -7.18 5.46
CA ASN A 55 -11.05 -8.60 5.51
C ASN A 55 -10.19 -8.97 4.31
N PRO A 56 -9.09 -9.73 4.50
CA PRO A 56 -8.22 -10.14 3.42
C PRO A 56 -8.95 -10.95 2.33
N ILE A 57 -8.60 -10.69 1.07
CA ILE A 57 -9.06 -11.43 -0.12
C ILE A 57 -7.84 -12.04 -0.81
N GLY A 58 -7.80 -13.37 -0.91
CA GLY A 58 -6.71 -14.09 -1.54
C GLY A 58 -5.40 -14.06 -0.76
N GLU A 59 -4.32 -14.48 -1.43
CA GLU A 59 -2.99 -14.47 -0.85
C GLU A 59 -2.33 -13.10 -0.95
N PRO A 60 -1.43 -12.74 -0.03
CA PRO A 60 -0.67 -11.50 -0.15
C PRO A 60 0.35 -11.58 -1.27
N TYR A 61 0.68 -10.45 -1.83
CA TYR A 61 1.83 -10.28 -2.72
C TYR A 61 3.07 -9.93 -1.89
N ASN A 62 4.18 -10.57 -2.21
CA ASN A 62 5.50 -10.22 -1.70
C ASN A 62 6.50 -10.53 -2.81
N LEU A 63 6.86 -9.52 -3.60
CA LEU A 63 7.54 -9.66 -4.86
C LEU A 63 8.88 -8.90 -4.82
N LEU A 64 9.98 -9.59 -5.09
CA LEU A 64 11.25 -8.93 -5.36
C LEU A 64 11.28 -8.46 -6.82
N VAL A 65 11.89 -7.29 -7.04
CA VAL A 65 12.08 -6.70 -8.36
C VAL A 65 13.57 -6.60 -8.63
N ALA A 66 14.02 -7.22 -9.71
CA ALA A 66 15.43 -7.24 -10.08
C ALA A 66 15.94 -5.83 -10.40
N LEU A 67 17.00 -5.43 -9.72
CA LEU A 67 17.70 -4.20 -10.06
C LEU A 67 18.39 -4.34 -11.42
N ASN A 68 18.26 -3.32 -12.24
CA ASN A 68 18.96 -3.23 -13.50
C ASN A 68 20.45 -2.91 -13.28
N ASP A 69 21.31 -3.29 -14.23
CA ASP A 69 22.77 -3.08 -14.17
C ASP A 69 23.18 -1.59 -14.11
N ASP A 70 22.28 -0.67 -14.47
CA ASP A 70 22.49 0.78 -14.46
C ASP A 70 22.12 1.44 -13.13
N THR A 71 21.58 0.68 -12.17
CA THR A 71 21.12 1.20 -10.88
C THR A 71 22.10 0.85 -9.77
N ILE A 72 22.70 1.87 -9.16
CA ILE A 72 23.55 1.71 -7.98
C ILE A 72 22.73 2.07 -6.74
N PRO A 73 22.34 1.08 -5.92
CA PRO A 73 21.52 1.35 -4.73
C PRO A 73 22.31 2.14 -3.67
N SER A 74 21.60 2.99 -2.93
CA SER A 74 22.17 3.71 -1.80
C SER A 74 22.55 2.73 -0.69
N PRO A 75 23.73 2.86 -0.08
CA PRO A 75 24.12 2.04 1.07
C PRO A 75 23.13 2.15 2.23
N GLU A 76 22.56 3.32 2.46
CA GLU A 76 21.58 3.57 3.50
C GLU A 76 20.29 2.77 3.24
N ALA A 77 19.81 2.75 1.99
CA ALA A 77 18.64 1.96 1.61
C ALA A 77 18.88 0.47 1.86
N LEU A 78 20.04 -0.07 1.48
CA LEU A 78 20.39 -1.46 1.72
C LEU A 78 20.46 -1.83 3.20
N LEU A 79 20.93 -0.91 4.04
CA LEU A 79 20.99 -1.12 5.49
C LEU A 79 19.60 -1.10 6.13
N VAL A 80 18.69 -0.27 5.64
CA VAL A 80 17.33 -0.16 6.16
C VAL A 80 16.48 -1.35 5.72
N THR A 81 16.50 -1.67 4.42
CA THR A 81 15.65 -2.74 3.84
C THR A 81 16.19 -4.14 4.10
N GLY A 82 17.50 -4.27 4.30
CA GLY A 82 18.18 -5.57 4.41
C GLY A 82 18.19 -6.40 3.12
N ILE A 83 17.75 -5.83 1.98
CA ILE A 83 17.65 -6.53 0.71
C ILE A 83 18.95 -6.32 -0.08
N SER A 84 19.67 -7.42 -0.37
CA SER A 84 20.85 -7.32 -1.20
C SER A 84 20.50 -7.19 -2.70
N PRO A 85 21.24 -6.40 -3.48
CA PRO A 85 21.04 -6.32 -4.94
C PRO A 85 21.10 -7.69 -5.61
N GLN A 86 22.04 -8.54 -5.19
CA GLN A 86 22.17 -9.88 -5.73
C GLN A 86 20.91 -10.72 -5.55
N LYS A 87 20.27 -10.64 -4.36
CA LYS A 87 19.01 -11.35 -4.11
C LYS A 87 17.90 -10.88 -5.05
N THR A 88 17.82 -9.59 -5.35
CA THR A 88 16.81 -9.08 -6.28
C THR A 88 17.04 -9.61 -7.72
N VAL A 89 18.28 -9.75 -8.14
CA VAL A 89 18.63 -10.30 -9.47
C VAL A 89 18.35 -11.80 -9.54
N ASP A 90 18.68 -12.55 -8.48
CA ASP A 90 18.55 -14.01 -8.48
C ASP A 90 17.09 -14.49 -8.35
N GLU A 91 16.25 -13.75 -7.61
CA GLU A 91 14.90 -14.18 -7.22
C GLU A 91 13.79 -13.25 -7.74
N GLY A 92 14.13 -12.03 -8.21
CA GLY A 92 13.17 -10.99 -8.53
C GLY A 92 12.62 -11.08 -9.95
N TYR A 93 11.47 -10.46 -10.14
CA TYR A 93 10.88 -10.19 -11.45
C TYR A 93 11.63 -9.04 -12.14
N THR A 94 11.78 -9.10 -13.45
CA THR A 94 12.21 -7.91 -14.20
C THR A 94 11.18 -6.78 -14.06
N GLU A 95 11.59 -5.50 -14.20
CA GLU A 95 10.63 -4.38 -14.17
C GLU A 95 9.47 -4.58 -15.15
N ALA A 96 9.72 -5.11 -16.34
CA ALA A 96 8.69 -5.35 -17.35
C ALA A 96 7.67 -6.44 -16.92
N GLN A 97 8.12 -7.48 -16.24
CA GLN A 97 7.22 -8.48 -15.67
C GLN A 97 6.43 -7.91 -14.47
N PHE A 98 7.11 -7.17 -13.61
CA PHE A 98 6.51 -6.59 -12.43
C PHE A 98 5.44 -5.54 -12.77
N VAL A 99 5.70 -4.62 -13.70
CA VAL A 99 4.70 -3.63 -14.12
C VAL A 99 3.47 -4.29 -14.74
N LYS A 100 3.64 -5.42 -15.43
CA LYS A 100 2.53 -6.20 -15.97
C LYS A 100 1.67 -6.77 -14.84
N ILE A 101 2.27 -7.34 -13.78
CA ILE A 101 1.56 -7.83 -12.59
C ILE A 101 0.79 -6.67 -11.93
N LEU A 102 1.44 -5.51 -11.73
CA LEU A 102 0.76 -4.33 -11.17
C LEU A 102 -0.46 -3.92 -11.98
N ASN A 103 -0.33 -3.87 -13.31
CA ASN A 103 -1.41 -3.39 -14.18
C ASN A 103 -2.55 -4.40 -14.37
N GLU A 104 -2.25 -5.70 -14.43
CA GLU A 104 -3.23 -6.73 -14.79
C GLU A 104 -3.85 -7.45 -13.59
N GLU A 105 -3.14 -7.51 -12.43
CA GLU A 105 -3.58 -8.28 -11.27
C GLU A 105 -3.80 -7.42 -10.02
N ILE A 106 -3.03 -6.36 -9.84
CA ILE A 106 -3.03 -5.55 -8.62
C ILE A 106 -3.92 -4.33 -8.78
N PHE A 107 -3.60 -3.42 -9.68
CA PHE A 107 -4.41 -2.21 -9.91
C PHE A 107 -5.52 -2.48 -10.94
N THR A 108 -6.36 -3.45 -10.64
CA THR A 108 -7.55 -3.78 -11.45
C THR A 108 -8.64 -2.70 -11.32
N PRO A 109 -9.65 -2.65 -12.22
CA PRO A 109 -10.79 -1.75 -12.05
C PRO A 109 -11.39 -1.82 -10.64
N ASP A 110 -11.93 -0.69 -10.15
CA ASP A 110 -12.56 -0.54 -8.83
C ASP A 110 -11.62 -0.80 -7.62
N THR A 111 -10.29 -0.76 -7.83
CA THR A 111 -9.29 -0.85 -6.75
C THR A 111 -9.03 0.51 -6.12
N ILE A 112 -9.07 0.57 -4.78
CA ILE A 112 -8.61 1.68 -3.97
C ILE A 112 -7.21 1.34 -3.45
N ALA A 113 -6.17 1.94 -4.02
CA ALA A 113 -4.79 1.73 -3.58
C ALA A 113 -4.51 2.54 -2.30
N VAL A 114 -3.95 1.89 -1.29
CA VAL A 114 -3.68 2.49 0.04
C VAL A 114 -2.26 2.20 0.48
N GLY A 115 -1.53 3.21 0.88
CA GLY A 115 -0.22 3.10 1.51
C GLY A 115 -0.07 4.10 2.65
N PHE A 116 1.11 4.15 3.25
CA PHE A 116 1.44 5.11 4.32
C PHE A 116 2.45 6.13 3.82
N ASN A 117 2.04 7.38 3.64
CA ASN A 117 2.82 8.43 2.96
C ASN A 117 3.04 8.14 1.46
N ASN A 118 2.28 7.24 0.89
CA ASN A 118 2.43 6.74 -0.47
C ASN A 118 2.27 7.84 -1.54
N VAL A 119 1.37 8.79 -1.35
CA VAL A 119 1.17 9.90 -2.30
C VAL A 119 2.45 10.73 -2.52
N ARG A 120 3.33 10.77 -1.52
CA ARG A 120 4.58 11.54 -1.55
C ARG A 120 5.81 10.68 -1.84
N PHE A 121 5.68 9.35 -1.80
CA PHE A 121 6.81 8.44 -1.97
C PHE A 121 6.48 7.28 -2.93
N ASP A 122 5.75 6.26 -2.49
CA ASP A 122 5.51 5.02 -3.25
C ASP A 122 4.84 5.26 -4.60
N ASP A 123 3.81 6.10 -4.62
CA ASP A 123 3.09 6.47 -5.86
C ASP A 123 4.02 7.05 -6.92
N GLU A 124 5.04 7.82 -6.52
CA GLU A 124 6.01 8.37 -7.45
C GLU A 124 6.89 7.27 -8.05
N PHE A 125 7.30 6.28 -7.26
CA PHE A 125 8.03 5.11 -7.78
C PHE A 125 7.17 4.30 -8.75
N VAL A 126 5.91 4.06 -8.42
CA VAL A 126 4.95 3.38 -9.31
C VAL A 126 4.77 4.16 -10.61
N ARG A 127 4.61 5.48 -10.57
CA ARG A 127 4.50 6.34 -11.76
C ARG A 127 5.72 6.24 -12.66
N HIS A 128 6.92 6.33 -12.06
CA HIS A 128 8.17 6.22 -12.83
C HIS A 128 8.36 4.82 -13.41
N LEU A 129 7.97 3.77 -12.69
CA LEU A 129 7.99 2.40 -13.19
C LEU A 129 7.06 2.25 -14.41
N PHE A 130 5.81 2.70 -14.31
CA PHE A 130 4.86 2.64 -15.43
C PHE A 130 5.39 3.40 -16.63
N TRP A 131 5.85 4.65 -16.44
CA TRP A 131 6.39 5.48 -17.51
C TRP A 131 7.59 4.84 -18.21
N ARG A 132 8.56 4.29 -17.46
CA ARG A 132 9.73 3.62 -18.05
C ARG A 132 9.39 2.40 -18.88
N ASN A 133 8.29 1.74 -18.55
CA ASN A 133 7.81 0.54 -19.23
C ASN A 133 6.69 0.82 -20.25
N PHE A 134 6.53 2.09 -20.66
CA PHE A 134 5.57 2.53 -21.71
C PHE A 134 4.11 2.34 -21.38
N TYR A 135 3.75 2.29 -20.09
CA TYR A 135 2.36 2.38 -19.61
C TYR A 135 2.03 3.84 -19.26
N ASP A 136 0.73 4.18 -19.25
CA ASP A 136 0.31 5.48 -18.73
C ASP A 136 0.63 5.56 -17.23
N PRO A 137 1.39 6.58 -16.77
CA PRO A 137 1.87 6.66 -15.39
C PRO A 137 0.80 7.02 -14.37
N TYR A 138 -0.41 7.39 -14.79
CA TYR A 138 -1.46 7.91 -13.91
C TYR A 138 -2.74 7.07 -13.90
N GLU A 139 -3.09 6.37 -15.00
CA GLU A 139 -4.36 5.64 -15.16
C GLU A 139 -4.62 4.62 -14.03
N TRP A 140 -3.58 4.00 -13.48
CA TRP A 140 -3.68 3.07 -12.36
C TRP A 140 -4.31 3.68 -11.11
N SER A 141 -4.29 5.00 -10.95
CA SER A 141 -4.71 5.72 -9.75
C SER A 141 -6.08 6.42 -9.86
N TYR A 142 -6.74 6.42 -11.03
CA TYR A 142 -8.04 7.10 -11.18
C TYR A 142 -8.97 6.48 -12.23
N LYS A 143 -8.45 5.76 -13.24
CA LYS A 143 -9.25 5.26 -14.35
C LYS A 143 -10.06 4.02 -13.95
N ASP A 144 -11.24 3.83 -14.58
CA ASP A 144 -12.09 2.65 -14.39
C ASP A 144 -12.45 2.37 -12.92
N GLY A 145 -12.88 3.40 -12.18
CA GLY A 145 -13.27 3.29 -10.77
C GLY A 145 -12.11 3.18 -9.78
N ARG A 146 -10.88 3.21 -10.26
CA ARG A 146 -9.69 3.21 -9.38
C ARG A 146 -9.59 4.51 -8.61
N SER A 147 -9.01 4.43 -7.43
CA SER A 147 -8.64 5.59 -6.62
C SER A 147 -7.44 5.26 -5.72
N ARG A 148 -6.95 6.25 -5.00
CA ARG A 148 -5.85 6.08 -4.05
C ARG A 148 -6.09 6.87 -2.78
N TRP A 149 -5.60 6.34 -1.66
CA TRP A 149 -5.64 6.96 -0.36
C TRP A 149 -4.26 6.93 0.28
N ASP A 150 -3.94 7.98 1.01
CA ASP A 150 -2.76 8.04 1.87
C ASP A 150 -3.22 7.92 3.32
N LEU A 151 -2.91 6.78 3.95
CA LEU A 151 -3.33 6.51 5.33
C LEU A 151 -2.71 7.50 6.32
N LEU A 152 -1.50 8.01 6.06
CA LEU A 152 -0.89 9.03 6.92
C LEU A 152 -1.76 10.31 7.00
N ASP A 153 -2.35 10.74 5.88
CA ASP A 153 -3.22 11.92 5.88
C ASP A 153 -4.55 11.63 6.59
N VAL A 154 -5.09 10.41 6.48
CA VAL A 154 -6.26 9.97 7.27
C VAL A 154 -5.94 9.94 8.76
N VAL A 155 -4.80 9.39 9.17
CA VAL A 155 -4.30 9.39 10.56
C VAL A 155 -4.20 10.82 11.10
N ARG A 156 -3.61 11.74 10.33
CA ARG A 156 -3.52 13.16 10.71
C ARG A 156 -4.89 13.79 10.92
N MET A 157 -5.83 13.51 10.02
CA MET A 157 -7.21 14.00 10.11
C MET A 157 -7.91 13.41 11.34
N THR A 158 -7.80 12.12 11.59
CA THR A 158 -8.39 11.46 12.77
C THR A 158 -7.83 12.04 14.06
N ARG A 159 -6.50 12.21 14.15
CA ARG A 159 -5.85 12.81 15.31
C ARG A 159 -6.34 14.24 15.59
N ALA A 160 -6.62 15.01 14.54
CA ALA A 160 -7.08 16.38 14.68
C ALA A 160 -8.57 16.52 15.03
N LEU A 161 -9.41 15.62 14.50
CA LEU A 161 -10.86 15.77 14.54
C LEU A 161 -11.57 14.78 15.47
N ARG A 162 -11.01 13.58 15.69
CA ARG A 162 -11.57 12.51 16.52
C ARG A 162 -10.46 11.73 17.22
N PRO A 163 -9.71 12.35 18.16
CA PRO A 163 -8.55 11.73 18.80
C PRO A 163 -8.91 10.68 19.85
N GLU A 164 -10.17 10.60 20.28
CA GLU A 164 -10.61 9.75 21.39
C GLU A 164 -10.53 8.26 21.04
N GLY A 165 -10.12 7.45 22.01
CA GLY A 165 -10.05 5.98 21.87
C GLY A 165 -8.79 5.47 21.17
N ILE A 166 -7.86 6.36 20.78
CA ILE A 166 -6.59 6.02 20.14
C ILE A 166 -5.44 6.58 20.99
N GLU A 167 -4.45 5.75 21.26
CA GLU A 167 -3.22 6.17 21.93
C GLU A 167 -2.26 6.83 20.92
N TRP A 168 -2.08 8.14 21.06
CA TRP A 168 -1.27 8.93 20.13
C TRP A 168 0.19 9.00 20.59
N PRO A 169 1.14 8.48 19.81
CA PRO A 169 2.53 8.41 20.22
C PRO A 169 3.22 9.78 20.20
N VAL A 170 4.30 9.85 20.97
CA VAL A 170 5.33 10.88 20.91
C VAL A 170 6.66 10.24 20.53
N ASP A 171 7.55 11.00 19.92
CA ASP A 171 8.92 10.56 19.62
C ASP A 171 9.82 10.58 20.87
N GLY A 172 11.10 10.24 20.69
CA GLY A 172 12.08 10.23 21.78
C GLY A 172 12.37 11.61 22.41
N GLU A 173 11.93 12.69 21.77
CA GLU A 173 12.04 14.07 22.28
C GLU A 173 10.71 14.56 22.90
N GLY A 174 9.69 13.71 22.98
CA GLY A 174 8.37 14.06 23.50
C GLY A 174 7.49 14.83 22.51
N LYS A 175 7.85 14.92 21.23
CA LYS A 175 7.05 15.58 20.20
C LYS A 175 6.01 14.63 19.62
N PRO A 176 4.79 15.12 19.32
CA PRO A 176 3.77 14.34 18.63
C PRO A 176 4.30 13.77 17.30
N THR A 177 4.10 12.47 17.09
CA THR A 177 4.51 11.79 15.86
C THR A 177 3.37 10.95 15.29
N ASN A 178 3.40 10.70 13.97
CA ASN A 178 2.48 9.82 13.28
C ASN A 178 3.22 8.69 12.54
N ARG A 179 4.40 8.30 13.03
CA ARG A 179 5.16 7.18 12.45
C ARG A 179 4.40 5.88 12.69
N LEU A 180 4.28 5.04 11.66
CA LEU A 180 3.48 3.82 11.68
C LEU A 180 3.88 2.90 12.84
N GLU A 181 5.18 2.63 12.98
CA GLU A 181 5.73 1.76 14.01
C GLU A 181 5.48 2.27 15.45
N LEU A 182 5.33 3.58 15.64
CA LEU A 182 5.02 4.14 16.94
C LEU A 182 3.51 4.14 17.23
N ILE A 183 2.67 4.32 16.21
CA ILE A 183 1.20 4.19 16.33
C ILE A 183 0.84 2.75 16.66
N THR A 184 1.37 1.77 15.94
CA THR A 184 1.11 0.35 16.18
C THR A 184 1.53 -0.05 17.58
N LYS A 185 2.74 0.32 18.00
CA LYS A 185 3.27 0.05 19.33
C LYS A 185 2.41 0.66 20.44
N ALA A 186 1.98 1.93 20.28
CA ALA A 186 1.18 2.62 21.30
C ALA A 186 -0.20 1.94 21.48
N ASN A 187 -0.76 1.38 20.40
CA ASN A 187 -2.09 0.78 20.39
C ASN A 187 -2.08 -0.76 20.48
N GLY A 188 -0.93 -1.38 20.79
CA GLY A 188 -0.83 -2.83 20.97
C GLY A 188 -1.08 -3.65 19.69
N ILE A 189 -0.88 -3.04 18.52
CA ILE A 189 -0.95 -3.71 17.21
C ILE A 189 0.37 -4.43 16.97
N ALA A 190 0.31 -5.71 16.57
CA ALA A 190 1.49 -6.50 16.26
C ALA A 190 2.23 -5.91 15.05
N HIS A 191 3.49 -5.56 15.22
CA HIS A 191 4.37 -5.01 14.18
C HIS A 191 5.81 -5.34 14.55
N GLU A 192 6.14 -6.63 14.58
CA GLU A 192 7.40 -7.11 15.15
C GLU A 192 8.60 -6.90 14.23
N ASN A 193 8.37 -6.83 12.90
CA ASN A 193 9.40 -6.69 11.88
C ASN A 193 9.18 -5.41 11.06
N ALA A 194 9.33 -4.24 11.68
CA ALA A 194 9.35 -2.98 10.94
C ALA A 194 10.43 -3.03 9.84
N HIS A 195 10.10 -2.55 8.62
CA HIS A 195 10.89 -2.67 7.40
C HIS A 195 10.91 -4.08 6.76
N ASP A 196 10.01 -4.97 7.16
CA ASP A 196 9.55 -6.05 6.31
C ASP A 196 8.26 -5.57 5.62
N ALA A 197 8.32 -5.33 4.32
CA ALA A 197 7.21 -4.72 3.57
C ALA A 197 5.85 -5.41 3.79
N LEU A 198 5.80 -6.74 3.96
CA LEU A 198 4.55 -7.43 4.24
C LEU A 198 4.05 -7.21 5.68
N SER A 199 4.95 -7.14 6.67
CA SER A 199 4.61 -6.77 8.04
C SER A 199 4.08 -5.34 8.11
N ASP A 200 4.65 -4.42 7.34
CA ASP A 200 4.19 -3.04 7.24
C ASP A 200 2.79 -2.96 6.61
N VAL A 201 2.50 -3.75 5.57
CA VAL A 201 1.16 -3.86 4.97
C VAL A 201 0.11 -4.38 5.96
N ASP A 202 0.41 -5.41 6.74
CA ASP A 202 -0.53 -5.92 7.75
C ASP A 202 -0.77 -4.87 8.85
N ALA A 203 0.27 -4.14 9.26
CA ALA A 203 0.16 -3.01 10.17
C ALA A 203 -0.71 -1.86 9.61
N LEU A 204 -0.60 -1.56 8.30
CA LEU A 204 -1.48 -0.59 7.62
C LEU A 204 -2.95 -0.97 7.73
N ILE A 205 -3.29 -2.24 7.49
CA ILE A 205 -4.66 -2.74 7.57
C ILE A 205 -5.19 -2.59 9.01
N ASP A 206 -4.38 -2.96 10.00
CA ASP A 206 -4.81 -2.91 11.40
C ASP A 206 -4.92 -1.48 11.94
N VAL A 207 -4.04 -0.56 11.52
CA VAL A 207 -4.20 0.87 11.80
C VAL A 207 -5.44 1.43 11.09
N THR A 208 -5.75 0.98 9.88
CA THR A 208 -6.98 1.39 9.19
C THR A 208 -8.23 0.95 9.96
N LYS A 209 -8.26 -0.28 10.48
CA LYS A 209 -9.35 -0.77 11.34
C LYS A 209 -9.47 0.03 12.64
N LEU A 210 -8.34 0.42 13.24
CA LEU A 210 -8.30 1.21 14.47
C LEU A 210 -8.94 2.59 14.31
N ILE A 211 -8.74 3.24 13.15
CA ILE A 211 -9.21 4.61 12.91
C ILE A 211 -10.58 4.68 12.22
N ASN A 212 -11.14 3.55 11.76
CA ASN A 212 -12.46 3.48 11.11
C ASN A 212 -13.58 3.54 12.14
#